data_ac76c48cf3f7b7388d614bf365ed5e9f
#
_entry.id   ac76c48cf3f7b7388d614bf365ed5e9f
#
_cell.length_a   1.000
_cell.length_b   1.000
_cell.length_c   1.000
_cell.angle_alpha   90.00
_cell.angle_beta   90.00
_cell.angle_gamma   90.00
#
_symmetry.space_group_name_H-M   'P 1'
#
loop_
_entity.id
_entity.type
_entity.pdbx_description
1 polymer ?
#
loop_
_entity_poly.entity_id
_entity_poly.type
_entity_poly.pdbx_seq_one_letter_code
_entity_poly.pdbx_strand_id
1 'polypeptide(L)'
;VGSMDLPEAALAGLRDAGGRVASFNPLLLGVFRGLANLRNHRKIVVADGVVAWSGGRNFSIDYLRATCPPDCWVDLSFTIAGPAAQLLQEVFWSDWAFASGEAPDAMLPPPLAAGDAVVQIVPSGPDVPGDPLFSALLSASFAARRRIWIITPYFVPDESLMHAWLLAARMGVDVRIVVPQRSDSRLVDLARMSYLRDLQQAGATILLHQGPTLHMKAFVIDDHVAGIGSANMDSRSLFLNFGGRAGPGRGWEVAGAASAGQPSSAACSRAPAACSRRYSDAPSP
;
A
#
# COMPACT_ATOMS: atom_id res chain seq x y z
N VAL A 1 12.09 11.21 -4.58
CA VAL A 1 12.13 11.00 -5.99
C VAL A 1 10.86 11.54 -6.61
N GLY A 2 9.66 11.05 -6.34
CA GLY A 2 8.43 11.51 -7.02
C GLY A 2 8.03 12.99 -6.83
N SER A 3 8.50 13.66 -5.77
CA SER A 3 8.23 15.09 -5.53
C SER A 3 9.49 15.95 -5.57
N MET A 4 10.61 15.43 -6.06
CA MET A 4 11.87 16.19 -6.15
C MET A 4 11.81 17.35 -7.15
N ASP A 5 11.04 17.15 -8.21
CA ASP A 5 10.89 18.12 -9.28
C ASP A 5 9.70 19.07 -9.06
N LEU A 6 9.08 19.03 -7.87
CA LEU A 6 8.00 19.94 -7.55
C LEU A 6 8.57 21.36 -7.38
N PRO A 7 8.23 22.31 -8.26
CA PRO A 7 8.78 23.66 -8.18
C PRO A 7 8.26 24.36 -6.92
N GLU A 8 9.13 25.14 -6.28
CA GLU A 8 8.77 25.90 -5.06
C GLU A 8 7.56 26.81 -5.30
N ALA A 9 7.43 27.37 -6.52
CA ALA A 9 6.29 28.18 -6.91
C ALA A 9 4.95 27.44 -6.81
N ALA A 10 4.91 26.10 -6.93
CA ALA A 10 3.69 25.32 -6.78
C ALA A 10 3.21 25.25 -5.32
N LEU A 11 4.09 25.54 -4.36
CA LEU A 11 3.80 25.55 -2.93
C LEU A 11 3.50 26.95 -2.39
N ALA A 12 3.75 28.00 -3.18
CA ALA A 12 3.60 29.39 -2.75
C ALA A 12 2.17 29.68 -2.29
N GLY A 13 1.16 29.33 -3.09
CA GLY A 13 -0.24 29.58 -2.73
C GLY A 13 -0.69 28.86 -1.46
N LEU A 14 -0.12 27.67 -1.17
CA LEU A 14 -0.40 26.99 0.08
C LEU A 14 0.21 27.71 1.27
N ARG A 15 1.45 28.19 1.15
CA ARG A 15 2.13 28.94 2.21
C ARG A 15 1.49 30.30 2.45
N ASP A 16 1.09 30.99 1.38
CA ASP A 16 0.40 32.30 1.47
C ASP A 16 -0.95 32.17 2.20
N ALA A 17 -1.59 31.01 2.10
CA ALA A 17 -2.80 30.67 2.86
C ALA A 17 -2.50 30.19 4.30
N GLY A 18 -1.25 30.27 4.78
CA GLY A 18 -0.84 29.81 6.12
C GLY A 18 -0.54 28.32 6.22
N GLY A 19 -0.48 27.61 5.11
CA GLY A 19 -0.13 26.19 5.08
C GLY A 19 1.34 25.95 5.35
N ARG A 20 1.66 24.83 6.00
CA ARG A 20 3.02 24.43 6.34
C ARG A 20 3.45 23.29 5.43
N VAL A 21 4.71 23.30 5.03
CA VAL A 21 5.30 22.29 4.13
C VAL A 21 6.65 21.85 4.68
N ALA A 22 6.83 20.53 4.83
CA ALA A 22 8.10 19.94 5.21
C ALA A 22 8.51 18.86 4.21
N SER A 23 9.80 18.77 3.92
CA SER A 23 10.36 17.74 3.04
C SER A 23 10.82 16.54 3.85
N PHE A 24 10.25 15.38 3.58
CA PHE A 24 10.66 14.14 4.22
C PHE A 24 12.01 13.68 3.67
N ASN A 25 13.04 13.70 4.53
CA ASN A 25 14.38 13.22 4.25
C ASN A 25 14.98 13.71 2.90
N PRO A 26 15.35 15.00 2.78
CA PRO A 26 15.96 15.56 1.57
C PRO A 26 17.20 14.76 1.15
N LEU A 27 17.38 14.52 -0.16
CA LEU A 27 18.42 13.63 -0.70
C LEU A 27 19.84 13.98 -0.20
N LEU A 28 20.20 15.26 -0.22
CA LEU A 28 21.53 15.72 0.19
C LEU A 28 21.83 15.38 1.66
N LEU A 29 20.88 15.62 2.56
CA LEU A 29 21.02 15.28 3.97
C LEU A 29 20.95 13.77 4.21
N GLY A 30 20.12 13.05 3.42
CA GLY A 30 19.99 11.61 3.50
C GLY A 30 21.26 10.85 3.13
N VAL A 31 22.00 11.28 2.11
CA VAL A 31 23.27 10.66 1.72
C VAL A 31 24.30 10.77 2.84
N PHE A 32 24.47 11.96 3.42
CA PHE A 32 25.43 12.18 4.52
C PHE A 32 25.06 11.42 5.80
N ARG A 33 23.78 11.12 6.02
CA ARG A 33 23.29 10.40 7.21
C ARG A 33 23.10 8.90 6.99
N GLY A 34 23.47 8.36 5.83
CA GLY A 34 23.22 6.95 5.48
C GLY A 34 21.73 6.62 5.26
N LEU A 35 20.88 7.64 5.13
CA LEU A 35 19.44 7.52 5.03
C LEU A 35 18.92 7.73 3.59
N ALA A 36 19.80 7.69 2.60
CA ALA A 36 19.47 8.01 1.20
C ALA A 36 18.33 7.17 0.61
N ASN A 37 18.13 5.95 1.13
CA ASN A 37 17.10 5.04 0.66
C ASN A 37 15.76 5.19 1.39
N LEU A 38 15.70 6.00 2.45
CA LEU A 38 14.46 6.23 3.20
C LEU A 38 13.51 7.12 2.40
N ARG A 39 12.35 6.60 2.07
CA ARG A 39 11.30 7.36 1.37
C ARG A 39 9.96 7.10 2.03
N ASN A 40 9.18 8.16 2.20
CA ASN A 40 7.81 8.04 2.66
C ASN A 40 6.92 7.73 1.45
N HIS A 41 6.30 6.56 1.48
CA HIS A 41 5.35 6.11 0.46
C HIS A 41 3.89 6.25 0.92
N ARG A 42 3.62 6.78 2.11
CA ARG A 42 2.27 6.99 2.62
C ARG A 42 1.57 8.12 1.88
N LYS A 43 0.31 7.94 1.66
CA LYS A 43 -0.62 8.90 1.10
C LYS A 43 -1.74 9.05 2.10
N ILE A 44 -1.66 10.06 2.95
CA ILE A 44 -2.59 10.29 4.04
C ILE A 44 -3.13 11.71 3.94
N VAL A 45 -4.44 11.83 3.98
CA VAL A 45 -5.13 13.11 4.20
C VAL A 45 -6.01 12.92 5.41
N VAL A 46 -5.94 13.82 6.36
CA VAL A 46 -6.84 13.83 7.50
C VAL A 46 -7.47 15.20 7.62
N ALA A 47 -8.78 15.23 7.80
CA ALA A 47 -9.53 16.43 8.05
C ALA A 47 -10.03 16.42 9.50
N ASP A 48 -9.59 17.40 10.29
CA ASP A 48 -10.00 17.68 11.66
C ASP A 48 -9.87 16.49 12.63
N GLY A 49 -9.08 15.45 12.28
CA GLY A 49 -9.02 14.22 13.07
C GLY A 49 -10.29 13.37 13.04
N VAL A 50 -11.25 13.70 12.18
CA VAL A 50 -12.58 13.06 12.12
C VAL A 50 -12.71 12.14 10.91
N VAL A 51 -12.18 12.57 9.77
CA VAL A 51 -12.20 11.80 8.51
C VAL A 51 -10.78 11.72 7.95
N ALA A 52 -10.41 10.56 7.47
CA ALA A 52 -9.14 10.35 6.79
C ALA A 52 -9.32 9.63 5.46
N TRP A 53 -8.46 9.97 4.51
CA TRP A 53 -8.30 9.30 3.23
C TRP A 53 -6.88 8.73 3.11
N SER A 54 -6.76 7.50 2.60
CA SER A 54 -5.48 6.84 2.38
C SER A 54 -5.58 5.78 1.27
N GLY A 55 -4.47 5.12 0.97
CA GLY A 55 -4.39 4.04 -0.03
C GLY A 55 -3.15 4.10 -0.90
N GLY A 56 -3.22 3.53 -2.11
CA GLY A 56 -2.11 3.48 -3.05
C GLY A 56 -1.96 4.71 -3.94
N ARG A 57 -3.04 5.48 -4.17
CA ARG A 57 -3.04 6.62 -5.11
C ARG A 57 -2.10 7.74 -4.67
N ASN A 58 -1.23 8.16 -5.58
CA ASN A 58 -0.42 9.36 -5.38
C ASN A 58 -1.22 10.64 -5.66
N PHE A 59 -0.80 11.76 -5.07
CA PHE A 59 -1.29 13.09 -5.40
C PHE A 59 -0.61 13.59 -6.68
N SER A 60 -0.93 12.95 -7.81
CA SER A 60 -0.39 13.33 -9.11
C SER A 60 -1.51 13.33 -10.17
N ILE A 61 -1.22 13.98 -11.30
CA ILE A 61 -2.15 14.07 -12.40
C ILE A 61 -2.52 12.71 -12.99
N ASP A 62 -1.66 11.70 -12.84
CA ASP A 62 -1.91 10.34 -13.32
C ASP A 62 -3.09 9.66 -12.62
N TYR A 63 -3.45 10.15 -11.42
CA TYR A 63 -4.48 9.58 -10.56
C TYR A 63 -5.67 10.50 -10.32
N LEU A 64 -5.47 11.83 -10.33
CA LEU A 64 -6.42 12.82 -9.83
C LEU A 64 -6.90 13.79 -10.92
N ARG A 65 -7.11 13.30 -12.13
CA ARG A 65 -7.74 14.09 -13.21
C ARG A 65 -9.25 14.14 -13.04
N ALA A 66 -9.85 15.27 -13.39
CA ALA A 66 -11.31 15.44 -13.38
C ALA A 66 -11.99 14.45 -14.34
N THR A 67 -11.36 14.16 -15.48
CA THR A 67 -11.73 13.09 -16.41
C THR A 67 -10.54 12.16 -16.55
N CYS A 68 -10.76 10.89 -16.25
CA CYS A 68 -9.71 9.88 -16.33
C CYS A 68 -9.61 9.38 -17.78
N PRO A 69 -8.55 9.71 -18.54
CA PRO A 69 -8.34 9.15 -19.86
C PRO A 69 -8.09 7.63 -19.78
N PRO A 70 -8.14 6.91 -20.91
CA PRO A 70 -7.97 5.46 -20.93
C PRO A 70 -6.64 4.95 -20.36
N ASP A 71 -5.63 5.80 -20.27
CA ASP A 71 -4.28 5.53 -19.74
C ASP A 71 -4.10 5.91 -18.27
N CYS A 72 -5.15 6.38 -17.58
CA CYS A 72 -5.11 6.66 -16.14
C CYS A 72 -4.67 5.44 -15.34
N TRP A 73 -3.82 5.67 -14.36
CA TRP A 73 -3.38 4.60 -13.46
C TRP A 73 -4.54 4.08 -12.60
N VAL A 74 -4.65 2.76 -12.52
CA VAL A 74 -5.69 2.08 -11.74
C VAL A 74 -5.14 1.77 -10.36
N ASP A 75 -5.69 2.43 -9.36
CA ASP A 75 -5.26 2.25 -7.96
C ASP A 75 -6.46 2.31 -7.01
N LEU A 76 -6.26 1.91 -5.76
CA LEU A 76 -7.29 1.83 -4.74
C LEU A 76 -6.99 2.78 -3.59
N SER A 77 -8.03 3.47 -3.14
CA SER A 77 -8.01 4.32 -1.95
C SER A 77 -9.28 4.12 -1.15
N PHE A 78 -9.25 4.48 0.10
CA PHE A 78 -10.37 4.38 1.02
C PHE A 78 -10.52 5.67 1.83
N THR A 79 -11.73 5.91 2.30
CA THR A 79 -12.04 6.94 3.29
C THR A 79 -12.48 6.27 4.57
N ILE A 80 -12.04 6.79 5.67
CA ILE A 80 -12.32 6.28 7.01
C ILE A 80 -12.82 7.44 7.88
N ALA A 81 -13.81 7.18 8.71
CA ALA A 81 -14.29 8.11 9.72
C ALA A 81 -14.23 7.46 11.12
N GLY A 82 -14.28 8.29 12.16
CA GLY A 82 -14.27 7.81 13.54
C GLY A 82 -12.87 7.55 14.10
N PRO A 83 -12.72 6.68 15.12
CA PRO A 83 -11.45 6.49 15.84
C PRO A 83 -10.27 6.11 14.94
N ALA A 84 -10.50 5.35 13.88
CA ALA A 84 -9.44 4.96 12.95
C ALA A 84 -8.86 6.12 12.13
N ALA A 85 -9.63 7.21 11.94
CA ALA A 85 -9.10 8.44 11.32
C ALA A 85 -8.05 9.10 12.21
N GLN A 86 -8.21 9.03 13.54
CA GLN A 86 -7.24 9.55 14.50
C GLN A 86 -5.94 8.76 14.50
N LEU A 87 -6.00 7.43 14.32
CA LEU A 87 -4.78 6.62 14.16
C LEU A 87 -3.99 7.04 12.91
N LEU A 88 -4.67 7.38 11.81
CA LEU A 88 -4.01 7.94 10.62
C LEU A 88 -3.44 9.35 10.88
N GLN A 89 -4.11 10.15 11.71
CA GLN A 89 -3.58 11.45 12.14
C GLN A 89 -2.31 11.29 12.98
N GLU A 90 -2.25 10.32 13.88
CA GLU A 90 -1.05 10.03 14.68
C GLU A 90 0.12 9.61 13.79
N VAL A 91 -0.14 8.78 12.77
CA VAL A 91 0.86 8.42 11.78
C VAL A 91 1.36 9.66 11.03
N PHE A 92 0.45 10.53 10.58
CA PHE A 92 0.81 11.79 9.93
C PHE A 92 1.67 12.67 10.84
N TRP A 93 1.31 12.82 12.11
CA TRP A 93 2.07 13.62 13.06
C TRP A 93 3.48 13.06 13.30
N SER A 94 3.62 11.75 13.37
CA SER A 94 4.93 11.12 13.46
C SER A 94 5.81 11.47 12.25
N ASP A 95 5.25 11.38 11.04
CA ASP A 95 5.94 11.74 9.80
C ASP A 95 6.27 13.24 9.75
N TRP A 96 5.34 14.08 10.19
CA TRP A 96 5.54 15.53 10.28
C TRP A 96 6.67 15.88 11.25
N ALA A 97 6.64 15.32 12.45
CA ALA A 97 7.68 15.54 13.45
C ALA A 97 9.06 15.12 12.94
N PHE A 98 9.14 13.98 12.24
CA PHE A 98 10.38 13.55 11.60
C PHE A 98 10.87 14.52 10.51
N ALA A 99 9.96 15.01 9.68
CA ALA A 99 10.30 15.85 8.53
C ALA A 99 10.61 17.31 8.92
N SER A 100 9.88 17.86 9.88
CA SER A 100 9.98 19.27 10.29
C SER A 100 10.84 19.50 11.53
N GLY A 101 11.02 18.47 12.37
CA GLY A 101 11.63 18.61 13.69
C GLY A 101 10.67 19.19 14.74
N GLU A 102 9.39 19.38 14.41
CA GLU A 102 8.40 20.02 15.27
C GLU A 102 7.45 18.98 15.85
N ALA A 103 7.18 19.06 17.14
CA ALA A 103 6.14 18.26 17.77
C ALA A 103 4.75 18.73 17.31
N PRO A 104 3.77 17.82 17.16
CA PRO A 104 2.40 18.22 16.87
C PRO A 104 1.81 18.99 18.06
N ASP A 105 1.16 20.10 17.76
CA ASP A 105 0.65 21.05 18.76
C ASP A 105 -0.87 20.94 18.96
N ALA A 106 -1.50 19.95 18.35
CA ALA A 106 -2.95 19.83 18.32
C ALA A 106 -3.45 18.67 19.19
N MET A 107 -4.45 18.96 20.02
CA MET A 107 -5.27 17.92 20.66
C MET A 107 -6.27 17.38 19.64
N LEU A 108 -6.41 16.07 19.59
CA LEU A 108 -7.47 15.45 18.80
C LEU A 108 -8.83 15.66 19.49
N PRO A 109 -9.88 15.87 18.72
CA PRO A 109 -11.23 15.86 19.27
C PRO A 109 -11.54 14.46 19.84
N PRO A 110 -12.51 14.35 20.77
CA PRO A 110 -12.95 13.03 21.21
C PRO A 110 -13.36 12.16 20.01
N PRO A 111 -12.93 10.88 19.93
CA PRO A 111 -13.29 10.02 18.82
C PRO A 111 -14.80 9.77 18.80
N LEU A 112 -15.41 10.01 17.64
CA LEU A 112 -16.82 9.71 17.42
C LEU A 112 -16.94 8.35 16.73
N ALA A 113 -17.84 7.50 17.23
CA ALA A 113 -18.17 6.26 16.52
C ALA A 113 -18.85 6.62 15.18
N ALA A 114 -18.36 6.04 14.10
CA ALA A 114 -18.83 6.37 12.75
C ALA A 114 -19.29 5.12 11.95
N GLY A 115 -19.50 4.01 12.62
CA GLY A 115 -19.92 2.75 12.01
C GLY A 115 -19.53 1.55 12.86
N ASP A 116 -19.81 0.35 12.33
CA ASP A 116 -19.57 -0.96 12.96
C ASP A 116 -18.38 -1.72 12.36
N ALA A 117 -17.71 -1.14 11.36
CA ALA A 117 -16.55 -1.77 10.74
C ALA A 117 -15.36 -1.81 11.70
N VAL A 118 -14.77 -2.98 11.89
CA VAL A 118 -13.52 -3.14 12.63
C VAL A 118 -12.36 -2.83 11.69
N VAL A 119 -11.60 -1.81 12.04
CA VAL A 119 -10.45 -1.35 11.25
C VAL A 119 -9.21 -1.32 12.11
N GLN A 120 -8.12 -1.84 11.59
CA GLN A 120 -6.79 -1.74 12.17
C GLN A 120 -5.87 -0.98 11.21
N ILE A 121 -5.23 0.06 11.70
CA ILE A 121 -4.15 0.73 10.99
C ILE A 121 -2.85 0.03 11.38
N VAL A 122 -2.16 -0.50 10.39
CA VAL A 122 -0.90 -1.23 10.59
C VAL A 122 0.21 -0.42 9.91
N PRO A 123 0.86 0.48 10.64
CA PRO A 123 2.04 1.17 10.12
C PRO A 123 3.16 0.17 9.97
N SER A 124 3.91 0.26 8.89
CA SER A 124 5.11 -0.51 8.67
C SER A 124 6.26 0.40 8.26
N GLY A 125 7.46 -0.03 8.60
CA GLY A 125 8.68 0.72 8.36
C GLY A 125 9.80 0.22 9.27
N PRO A 126 11.06 0.54 8.99
CA PRO A 126 12.22 -0.01 9.70
C PRO A 126 12.35 0.45 11.16
N ASP A 127 11.61 1.45 11.53
CA ASP A 127 11.48 1.93 12.91
C ASP A 127 10.37 1.22 13.69
N VAL A 128 9.59 0.35 13.02
CA VAL A 128 8.55 -0.45 13.65
C VAL A 128 9.11 -1.84 13.95
N PRO A 129 9.35 -2.19 15.21
CA PRO A 129 9.89 -3.49 15.57
C PRO A 129 8.95 -4.62 15.13
N GLY A 130 9.51 -5.70 14.56
CA GLY A 130 8.78 -6.93 14.29
C GLY A 130 7.98 -6.95 12.98
N ASP A 131 8.17 -5.97 12.09
CA ASP A 131 7.53 -5.93 10.77
C ASP A 131 6.05 -6.32 10.82
N PRO A 132 5.19 -5.51 11.46
CA PRO A 132 3.83 -5.92 11.82
C PRO A 132 2.96 -6.27 10.61
N LEU A 133 3.13 -5.57 9.47
CA LEU A 133 2.40 -5.89 8.24
C LEU A 133 2.81 -7.26 7.69
N PHE A 134 4.12 -7.53 7.63
CA PHE A 134 4.65 -8.81 7.20
C PHE A 134 4.17 -9.94 8.10
N SER A 135 4.29 -9.76 9.41
CA SER A 135 3.88 -10.75 10.42
C SER A 135 2.38 -11.04 10.35
N ALA A 136 1.55 -10.01 10.19
CA ALA A 136 0.10 -10.16 10.04
C ALA A 136 -0.26 -10.90 8.74
N LEU A 137 0.36 -10.52 7.61
CA LEU A 137 0.12 -11.14 6.32
C LEU A 137 0.57 -12.61 6.32
N LEU A 138 1.73 -12.90 6.87
CA LEU A 138 2.27 -14.27 7.00
C LEU A 138 1.36 -15.14 7.86
N SER A 139 0.97 -14.65 9.04
CA SER A 139 0.07 -15.36 9.96
C SER A 139 -1.28 -15.63 9.33
N ALA A 140 -1.89 -14.62 8.68
CA ALA A 140 -3.16 -14.77 7.99
C ALA A 140 -3.05 -15.75 6.80
N SER A 141 -1.91 -15.75 6.08
CA SER A 141 -1.67 -16.68 4.97
C SER A 141 -1.59 -18.13 5.42
N PHE A 142 -0.93 -18.41 6.55
CA PHE A 142 -0.90 -19.76 7.12
C PHE A 142 -2.25 -20.20 7.72
N ALA A 143 -3.05 -19.26 8.21
CA ALA A 143 -4.38 -19.54 8.74
C ALA A 143 -5.44 -19.73 7.66
N ALA A 144 -5.19 -19.31 6.43
CA ALA A 144 -6.13 -19.34 5.32
C ALA A 144 -6.70 -20.74 5.05
N ARG A 145 -8.02 -20.82 4.82
CA ARG A 145 -8.75 -22.07 4.59
C ARG A 145 -9.50 -22.10 3.26
N ARG A 146 -9.87 -20.93 2.73
CA ARG A 146 -10.75 -20.80 1.55
C ARG A 146 -10.09 -20.07 0.41
N ARG A 147 -9.52 -18.88 0.65
CA ARG A 147 -8.95 -18.04 -0.39
C ARG A 147 -7.81 -17.14 0.10
N ILE A 148 -6.86 -16.87 -0.78
CA ILE A 148 -5.85 -15.82 -0.68
C ILE A 148 -5.83 -15.10 -2.02
N TRP A 149 -6.37 -13.90 -2.07
CA TRP A 149 -6.41 -13.07 -3.29
C TRP A 149 -5.55 -11.85 -3.10
N ILE A 150 -4.62 -11.62 -4.00
CA ILE A 150 -3.64 -10.53 -3.91
C ILE A 150 -3.65 -9.78 -5.22
N ILE A 151 -3.64 -8.46 -5.16
CA ILE A 151 -3.44 -7.56 -6.28
C ILE A 151 -2.28 -6.61 -5.96
N THR A 152 -1.27 -6.56 -6.83
CA THR A 152 -0.08 -5.74 -6.61
C THR A 152 0.60 -5.41 -7.94
N PRO A 153 1.16 -4.20 -8.12
CA PRO A 153 1.95 -3.87 -9.31
C PRO A 153 3.27 -4.65 -9.35
N TYR A 154 3.90 -4.86 -8.19
CA TYR A 154 5.19 -5.54 -8.06
C TYR A 154 5.04 -6.78 -7.21
N PHE A 155 5.52 -7.91 -7.73
CA PHE A 155 5.40 -9.21 -7.09
C PHE A 155 6.77 -9.89 -7.02
N VAL A 156 7.49 -9.60 -5.96
CA VAL A 156 8.78 -10.23 -5.61
C VAL A 156 8.74 -10.53 -4.11
N PRO A 157 7.88 -11.48 -3.70
CA PRO A 157 7.61 -11.74 -2.29
C PRO A 157 8.84 -12.27 -1.54
N ASP A 158 8.81 -12.10 -0.23
CA ASP A 158 9.71 -12.79 0.67
C ASP A 158 9.51 -14.31 0.60
N GLU A 159 10.57 -15.06 0.90
CA GLU A 159 10.58 -16.52 0.82
C GLU A 159 9.51 -17.16 1.73
N SER A 160 9.31 -16.61 2.93
CA SER A 160 8.33 -17.16 3.87
C SER A 160 6.90 -16.98 3.38
N LEU A 161 6.56 -15.81 2.81
CA LEU A 161 5.27 -15.57 2.18
C LEU A 161 5.08 -16.46 0.95
N MET A 162 6.12 -16.60 0.15
CA MET A 162 6.08 -17.48 -1.02
C MET A 162 5.78 -18.93 -0.61
N HIS A 163 6.48 -19.45 0.40
CA HIS A 163 6.23 -20.79 0.94
C HIS A 163 4.82 -20.94 1.49
N ALA A 164 4.29 -19.94 2.23
CA ALA A 164 2.94 -19.98 2.74
C ALA A 164 1.89 -20.08 1.61
N TRP A 165 2.06 -19.31 0.54
CA TRP A 165 1.12 -19.32 -0.59
C TRP A 165 1.25 -20.56 -1.47
N LEU A 166 2.46 -21.09 -1.67
CA LEU A 166 2.67 -22.38 -2.34
C LEU A 166 1.99 -23.52 -1.57
N LEU A 167 2.16 -23.55 -0.25
CA LEU A 167 1.51 -24.56 0.60
C LEU A 167 0.01 -24.44 0.54
N ALA A 168 -0.54 -23.22 0.71
CA ALA A 168 -1.97 -22.96 0.63
C ALA A 168 -2.57 -23.42 -0.70
N ALA A 169 -1.92 -23.10 -1.84
CA ALA A 169 -2.38 -23.52 -3.16
C ALA A 169 -2.39 -25.07 -3.30
N ARG A 170 -1.33 -25.74 -2.83
CA ARG A 170 -1.23 -27.22 -2.85
C ARG A 170 -2.28 -27.89 -1.96
N MET A 171 -2.71 -27.21 -0.90
CA MET A 171 -3.78 -27.67 -0.01
C MET A 171 -5.19 -27.36 -0.53
N GLY A 172 -5.33 -26.76 -1.72
CA GLY A 172 -6.61 -26.47 -2.36
C GLY A 172 -7.24 -25.14 -1.95
N VAL A 173 -6.52 -24.27 -1.26
CA VAL A 173 -6.94 -22.87 -1.03
C VAL A 173 -6.95 -22.15 -2.38
N ASP A 174 -7.99 -21.36 -2.65
CA ASP A 174 -8.10 -20.55 -3.87
C ASP A 174 -7.14 -19.37 -3.83
N VAL A 175 -5.90 -19.59 -4.28
CA VAL A 175 -4.86 -18.57 -4.35
C VAL A 175 -4.92 -17.88 -5.71
N ARG A 176 -5.18 -16.56 -5.71
CA ARG A 176 -5.20 -15.73 -6.93
C ARG A 176 -4.27 -14.55 -6.80
N ILE A 177 -3.41 -14.39 -7.79
CA ILE A 177 -2.49 -13.26 -7.87
C ILE A 177 -2.82 -12.45 -9.12
N VAL A 178 -3.13 -11.17 -8.92
CA VAL A 178 -3.37 -10.21 -10.01
C VAL A 178 -2.18 -9.27 -10.10
N VAL A 179 -1.53 -9.26 -11.27
CA VAL A 179 -0.40 -8.37 -11.56
C VAL A 179 -0.62 -7.70 -12.93
N PRO A 180 0.01 -6.55 -13.22
CA PRO A 180 -0.07 -5.97 -14.55
C PRO A 180 0.60 -6.89 -15.57
N GLN A 181 0.07 -6.94 -16.80
CA GLN A 181 0.73 -7.65 -17.90
C GLN A 181 2.13 -7.09 -18.16
N ARG A 182 2.26 -5.75 -18.08
CA ARG A 182 3.53 -5.03 -18.12
C ARG A 182 3.51 -3.99 -17.02
N SER A 183 4.54 -3.98 -16.18
CA SER A 183 4.74 -2.93 -15.20
C SER A 183 5.59 -1.79 -15.80
N ASP A 184 5.77 -0.73 -15.05
CA ASP A 184 6.71 0.36 -15.37
C ASP A 184 8.19 -0.03 -15.16
N SER A 185 8.47 -1.24 -14.65
CA SER A 185 9.82 -1.77 -14.39
C SER A 185 10.06 -3.12 -15.04
N ARG A 186 10.83 -3.15 -16.12
CA ARG A 186 11.21 -4.39 -16.82
C ARG A 186 11.98 -5.38 -15.94
N LEU A 187 12.78 -4.87 -14.99
CA LEU A 187 13.53 -5.73 -14.06
C LEU A 187 12.59 -6.46 -13.10
N VAL A 188 11.57 -5.78 -12.60
CA VAL A 188 10.55 -6.40 -11.74
C VAL A 188 9.74 -7.42 -12.56
N ASP A 189 9.41 -7.11 -13.82
CA ASP A 189 8.69 -8.03 -14.69
C ASP A 189 9.49 -9.33 -14.92
N LEU A 190 10.80 -9.25 -15.08
CA LEU A 190 11.67 -10.43 -15.20
C LEU A 190 11.76 -11.20 -13.87
N ALA A 191 11.99 -10.49 -12.77
CA ALA A 191 12.14 -11.10 -11.45
C ALA A 191 10.90 -11.87 -11.01
N ARG A 192 9.70 -11.35 -11.27
CA ARG A 192 8.44 -11.99 -10.85
C ARG A 192 8.12 -13.31 -11.60
N MET A 193 8.70 -13.54 -12.78
CA MET A 193 8.32 -14.66 -13.65
C MET A 193 8.51 -16.02 -12.97
N SER A 194 9.61 -16.21 -12.23
CA SER A 194 9.85 -17.46 -11.49
C SER A 194 8.81 -17.69 -10.40
N TYR A 195 8.55 -16.68 -9.58
CA TYR A 195 7.57 -16.75 -8.49
C TYR A 195 6.15 -17.06 -9.00
N LEU A 196 5.71 -16.41 -10.07
CA LEU A 196 4.39 -16.64 -10.66
C LEU A 196 4.28 -18.04 -11.26
N ARG A 197 5.33 -18.53 -11.91
CA ARG A 197 5.38 -19.90 -12.46
C ARG A 197 5.26 -20.95 -11.35
N ASP A 198 6.02 -20.79 -10.27
CA ASP A 198 6.03 -21.74 -9.17
C ASP A 198 4.65 -21.79 -8.48
N LEU A 199 4.00 -20.64 -8.28
CA LEU A 199 2.64 -20.54 -7.75
C LEU A 199 1.63 -21.21 -8.69
N GLN A 200 1.73 -20.97 -9.99
CA GLN A 200 0.85 -21.59 -10.98
C GLN A 200 1.00 -23.13 -10.99
N GLN A 201 2.22 -23.63 -10.91
CA GLN A 201 2.50 -25.07 -10.80
C GLN A 201 1.95 -25.66 -9.49
N ALA A 202 1.88 -24.88 -8.43
CA ALA A 202 1.27 -25.30 -7.16
C ALA A 202 -0.27 -25.26 -7.18
N GLY A 203 -0.89 -24.75 -8.26
CA GLY A 203 -2.37 -24.67 -8.40
C GLY A 203 -2.95 -23.28 -8.24
N ALA A 204 -2.14 -22.25 -8.02
CA ALA A 204 -2.63 -20.87 -7.95
C ALA A 204 -3.08 -20.34 -9.31
N THR A 205 -4.04 -19.44 -9.33
CA THR A 205 -4.49 -18.73 -10.53
C THR A 205 -3.76 -17.40 -10.66
N ILE A 206 -3.03 -17.23 -11.75
CA ILE A 206 -2.34 -15.98 -12.07
C ILE A 206 -3.15 -15.21 -13.11
N LEU A 207 -3.50 -13.98 -12.80
CA LEU A 207 -4.29 -13.09 -13.65
C LEU A 207 -3.45 -11.89 -14.08
N LEU A 208 -3.33 -11.69 -15.38
CA LEU A 208 -2.62 -10.56 -15.96
C LEU A 208 -3.61 -9.44 -16.30
N HIS A 209 -3.50 -8.33 -15.61
CA HIS A 209 -4.30 -7.13 -15.89
C HIS A 209 -3.86 -6.54 -17.24
N GLN A 210 -4.82 -6.43 -18.16
CA GLN A 210 -4.66 -5.79 -19.44
C GLN A 210 -5.37 -4.43 -19.43
N GLY A 211 -4.68 -3.39 -19.82
CA GLY A 211 -5.26 -2.04 -19.84
C GLY A 211 -4.32 -1.02 -19.18
N PRO A 212 -4.87 0.02 -18.55
CA PRO A 212 -4.10 1.06 -17.91
C PRO A 212 -3.16 0.51 -16.83
N THR A 213 -2.16 1.29 -16.47
CA THR A 213 -1.17 0.88 -15.46
C THR A 213 -1.84 0.49 -14.14
N LEU A 214 -1.75 -0.79 -13.78
CA LEU A 214 -2.25 -1.30 -12.51
C LEU A 214 -1.26 -0.93 -11.40
N HIS A 215 -1.74 -0.19 -10.40
CA HIS A 215 -0.92 0.20 -9.26
C HIS A 215 -1.59 -0.10 -7.90
N MET A 216 -2.68 -0.86 -7.89
CA MET A 216 -3.38 -1.29 -6.66
C MET A 216 -2.49 -2.18 -5.79
N LYS A 217 -2.61 -2.01 -4.47
CA LYS A 217 -2.04 -2.88 -3.46
C LYS A 217 -3.14 -3.26 -2.48
N ALA A 218 -3.64 -4.48 -2.63
CA ALA A 218 -4.67 -5.01 -1.76
C ALA A 218 -4.58 -6.54 -1.67
N PHE A 219 -5.13 -7.08 -0.60
CA PHE A 219 -5.28 -8.51 -0.44
C PHE A 219 -6.59 -8.84 0.28
N VAL A 220 -7.09 -10.05 0.05
CA VAL A 220 -8.22 -10.63 0.78
C VAL A 220 -7.82 -12.04 1.19
N ILE A 221 -7.98 -12.37 2.46
CA ILE A 221 -7.72 -13.70 3.00
C ILE A 221 -8.99 -14.19 3.70
N ASP A 222 -9.52 -15.27 3.18
CA ASP A 222 -10.82 -15.82 3.53
C ASP A 222 -11.94 -14.76 3.45
N ASP A 223 -12.87 -14.78 4.40
CA ASP A 223 -13.98 -13.82 4.50
C ASP A 223 -13.75 -12.82 5.66
N HIS A 224 -12.56 -12.84 6.26
CA HIS A 224 -12.31 -12.19 7.54
C HIS A 224 -11.28 -11.06 7.47
N VAL A 225 -10.33 -11.14 6.53
CA VAL A 225 -9.23 -10.16 6.45
C VAL A 225 -9.17 -9.58 5.04
N ALA A 226 -9.19 -8.26 4.97
CA ALA A 226 -8.87 -7.52 3.76
C ALA A 226 -7.90 -6.40 4.11
N GLY A 227 -6.90 -6.18 3.26
CA GLY A 227 -5.93 -5.11 3.41
C GLY A 227 -5.85 -4.25 2.16
N ILE A 228 -5.75 -2.95 2.37
CA ILE A 228 -5.55 -1.93 1.33
C ILE A 228 -4.47 -0.98 1.84
N GLY A 229 -3.49 -0.64 0.99
CA GLY A 229 -2.44 0.25 1.43
C GLY A 229 -1.50 0.72 0.32
N SER A 230 -0.33 1.15 0.73
CA SER A 230 0.73 1.62 -0.16
C SER A 230 1.86 0.61 -0.37
N ALA A 231 1.91 -0.47 0.44
CA ALA A 231 2.96 -1.48 0.37
C ALA A 231 2.71 -2.48 -0.75
N ASN A 232 3.72 -2.70 -1.60
CA ASN A 232 3.70 -3.74 -2.63
C ASN A 232 4.03 -5.12 -2.00
N MET A 233 3.74 -6.19 -2.74
CA MET A 233 4.16 -7.55 -2.37
C MET A 233 5.60 -7.80 -2.86
N ASP A 234 6.52 -7.00 -2.35
CA ASP A 234 7.95 -7.15 -2.58
C ASP A 234 8.73 -6.94 -1.28
N SER A 235 9.89 -7.60 -1.16
CA SER A 235 10.73 -7.53 0.04
C SER A 235 11.18 -6.11 0.36
N ARG A 236 11.33 -5.23 -0.63
CA ARG A 236 11.69 -3.84 -0.40
C ARG A 236 10.57 -3.06 0.26
N SER A 237 9.33 -3.23 -0.19
CA SER A 237 8.16 -2.58 0.38
C SER A 237 7.82 -3.11 1.77
N LEU A 238 8.06 -4.40 2.02
CA LEU A 238 7.78 -5.02 3.31
C LEU A 238 8.86 -4.77 4.36
N PHE A 239 10.16 -4.65 3.96
CA PHE A 239 11.28 -4.59 4.90
C PHE A 239 12.24 -3.41 4.68
N LEU A 240 12.39 -2.90 3.45
CA LEU A 240 13.54 -2.07 3.04
C LEU A 240 13.19 -0.68 2.53
N ASN A 241 11.95 -0.21 2.62
CA ASN A 241 11.73 1.21 2.33
C ASN A 241 12.59 2.10 3.24
N PHE A 242 13.49 1.41 3.98
CA PHE A 242 14.42 1.97 4.93
C PHE A 242 15.66 1.10 5.07
N GLY A 243 16.60 1.19 4.25
CA GLY A 243 17.89 0.53 4.42
C GLY A 243 18.83 1.36 5.25
N GLY A 244 19.16 0.97 6.47
CA GLY A 244 20.22 1.54 7.26
C GLY A 244 19.93 1.58 8.76
N ARG A 245 20.75 0.92 9.54
CA ARG A 245 20.78 1.05 11.01
C ARG A 245 20.91 2.50 11.34
N ALA A 246 20.02 3.02 12.11
CA ALA A 246 20.32 3.89 13.14
C ALA A 246 19.54 4.96 13.72
N GLY A 247 19.45 5.08 14.91
CA GLY A 247 19.13 6.28 15.68
C GLY A 247 17.65 6.73 15.56
N PRO A 248 17.09 7.41 16.52
CA PRO A 248 15.64 7.59 16.67
C PRO A 248 15.08 8.49 15.57
N GLY A 249 14.59 7.88 14.51
CA GLY A 249 13.89 8.54 13.42
C GLY A 249 12.81 7.60 12.90
N ARG A 250 11.57 8.00 13.02
CA ARG A 250 10.39 7.18 12.82
C ARG A 250 9.77 7.40 11.44
N GLY A 251 9.68 6.40 10.63
CA GLY A 251 8.94 6.40 9.38
C GLY A 251 8.01 5.18 9.29
N TRP A 252 6.80 5.31 8.73
CA TRP A 252 5.75 4.31 8.83
C TRP A 252 5.07 4.11 7.47
N GLU A 253 4.78 2.88 7.06
CA GLU A 253 3.81 2.59 6.00
C GLU A 253 2.46 2.19 6.60
N VAL A 254 1.37 2.63 5.99
CA VAL A 254 0.02 2.30 6.45
C VAL A 254 -0.54 1.19 5.59
N ALA A 255 -0.81 0.05 6.19
CA ALA A 255 -1.75 -0.92 5.66
C ALA A 255 -3.02 -0.87 6.52
N GLY A 256 -4.16 -0.67 5.91
CA GLY A 256 -5.45 -0.82 6.59
C GLY A 256 -5.90 -2.27 6.42
N ALA A 257 -6.11 -2.99 7.50
CA ALA A 257 -6.80 -4.26 7.50
C ALA A 257 -8.21 -4.05 8.06
N ALA A 258 -9.23 -4.37 7.27
CA ALA A 258 -10.60 -4.40 7.73
C ALA A 258 -11.04 -5.85 7.93
N SER A 259 -11.48 -6.23 9.12
CA SER A 259 -12.21 -7.48 9.29
C SER A 259 -13.67 -7.23 8.90
N ALA A 260 -14.13 -7.87 7.84
CA ALA A 260 -15.51 -7.77 7.40
C ALA A 260 -16.43 -8.54 8.37
N GLY A 261 -17.09 -7.81 9.27
CA GLY A 261 -18.44 -8.21 9.68
C GLY A 261 -19.33 -8.20 8.43
N GLN A 262 -20.36 -9.05 8.38
CA GLN A 262 -21.20 -9.29 7.17
C GLN A 262 -21.48 -8.03 6.36
N PRO A 263 -21.37 -8.05 5.03
CA PRO A 263 -21.51 -6.88 4.21
C PRO A 263 -22.94 -6.34 4.28
N SER A 264 -23.11 -5.18 4.90
CA SER A 264 -24.23 -4.32 4.59
C SER A 264 -24.03 -3.81 3.16
N SER A 265 -25.04 -3.90 2.34
CA SER A 265 -25.09 -3.61 0.91
C SER A 265 -24.87 -2.13 0.61
N ALA A 266 -23.65 -1.64 0.70
CA ALA A 266 -23.32 -0.28 0.29
C ALA A 266 -21.97 -0.25 -0.46
N ALA A 267 -22.10 -0.03 -1.76
CA ALA A 267 -21.10 0.52 -2.67
C ALA A 267 -19.81 -0.30 -2.91
N CYS A 268 -19.94 -1.51 -3.42
CA CYS A 268 -18.95 -2.03 -4.36
C CYS A 268 -19.46 -1.82 -5.80
N SER A 269 -19.47 -0.58 -6.26
CA SER A 269 -19.81 -0.28 -7.64
C SER A 269 -18.56 -0.34 -8.52
N ARG A 270 -18.50 -1.42 -9.32
CA ARG A 270 -17.65 -1.65 -10.47
C ARG A 270 -16.18 -2.00 -10.17
N ALA A 271 -15.93 -3.30 -10.01
CA ALA A 271 -14.67 -3.87 -10.47
C ALA A 271 -14.56 -3.60 -11.99
N PRO A 272 -13.40 -3.12 -12.49
CA PRO A 272 -13.23 -2.96 -13.93
C PRO A 272 -13.33 -4.32 -14.62
N ALA A 273 -14.13 -4.43 -15.65
CA ALA A 273 -14.40 -5.62 -16.45
C ALA A 273 -13.19 -6.12 -17.28
N ALA A 274 -11.97 -5.75 -16.92
CA ALA A 274 -10.77 -5.96 -17.72
C ALA A 274 -9.78 -6.96 -17.14
N CYS A 275 -10.25 -8.00 -16.45
CA CYS A 275 -9.37 -9.09 -16.01
C CYS A 275 -9.69 -10.36 -16.82
N SER A 276 -9.10 -10.54 -18.01
CA SER A 276 -9.55 -11.54 -18.97
C SER A 276 -8.54 -12.56 -19.49
N ARG A 277 -7.27 -12.54 -19.07
CA ARG A 277 -6.33 -13.59 -19.48
C ARG A 277 -5.62 -14.26 -18.29
N ARG A 278 -5.59 -15.59 -18.33
CA ARG A 278 -4.74 -16.40 -17.44
C ARG A 278 -3.30 -16.35 -17.95
N TYR A 279 -2.33 -16.50 -17.06
CA TYR A 279 -0.91 -16.48 -17.41
C TYR A 279 -0.52 -17.56 -18.41
N SER A 280 -1.22 -18.73 -18.40
CA SER A 280 -1.06 -19.84 -19.35
C SER A 280 -1.36 -19.47 -20.81
N ASP A 281 -2.11 -18.39 -21.04
CA ASP A 281 -2.54 -17.97 -22.39
C ASP A 281 -1.58 -16.94 -23.01
N ALA A 282 -0.52 -16.59 -22.30
CA ALA A 282 0.50 -15.67 -22.80
C ALA A 282 1.46 -16.40 -23.74
N PRO A 283 1.81 -15.86 -24.92
CA PRO A 283 2.83 -16.47 -25.78
C PRO A 283 4.18 -16.51 -25.03
N SER A 284 4.88 -17.61 -25.18
CA SER A 284 6.24 -17.76 -24.68
C SER A 284 7.15 -16.67 -25.26
N PRO A 285 8.13 -16.15 -24.52
CA PRO A 285 9.03 -15.09 -24.98
C PRO A 285 9.88 -15.52 -26.17
#